data_d73bf61a5fc2237b3f4c56f5c6929cd9
#
_entry.id   d73bf61a5fc2237b3f4c56f5c6929cd9
#
_cell.length_a   1.000
_cell.length_b   1.000
_cell.length_c   1.000
_cell.angle_alpha   90.00
_cell.angle_beta   90.00
_cell.angle_gamma   90.00
#
_symmetry.space_group_name_H-M   'P 1'
#
loop_
_entity.id
_entity.type
_entity.pdbx_description
1 polymer ?
#
loop_
_entity_poly.entity_id
_entity_poly.type
_entity_poly.pdbx_seq_one_letter_code
_entity_poly.pdbx_strand_id
1 'polypeptide(L)'
;MDAETKDDLLYAVRRKVSAYIESSGLPLNRTAGHEAEVVCPHCGQTAVVSRIRLEEHFEFWKCQSCNTQGDAIRYAMYHLRTDDEETALLDVCRKLGVSVPSLTTITAKELMNKEFPPLIELIEGMLAPGLYILAGAPKIGKSWLVLQIAHHISTGAPLWNRKVMQHEVLYLSLEDTLQRIQRRLRTICDGKTGHVTFATEADMLGDGFEKQLTSYLDSNSGTKVVIIDTLAKVRGVVSSSNVYSSDYAAMSIFKHLADQYKIALILVHHTRKLDAEDTMQKISGTNGLMGCADGAMILEKPNRAKPEATLTMTSRDFEDARILLHQNSDTMCWEFAGFEDELPDDPADPVLAAVAELIHTQGAWKGAAKTLVDVLQEQNPKLQVWPNTISRKLKSNAKVLEETFGICLVQSRTQQGKFIELEPVNDMADMSDD
;
A
#
# COMPACT_ATOMS: atom_id res chain seq x y z
N MET A 1 -3.54 1.26 -30.67
CA MET A 1 -2.13 1.17 -30.24
C MET A 1 -1.46 2.49 -30.59
N ASP A 2 -0.61 3.07 -29.69
CA ASP A 2 0.15 4.26 -30.05
C ASP A 2 1.23 3.98 -31.08
N ALA A 3 1.75 5.04 -31.72
CA ALA A 3 2.69 4.90 -32.86
C ALA A 3 4.03 4.28 -32.42
N GLU A 4 4.54 4.62 -31.23
CA GLU A 4 5.81 4.14 -30.71
C GLU A 4 5.75 2.62 -30.44
N THR A 5 4.71 2.18 -29.73
CA THR A 5 4.45 0.74 -29.50
C THR A 5 4.28 -0.03 -30.81
N LYS A 6 3.60 0.56 -31.82
CA LYS A 6 3.42 -0.08 -33.11
C LYS A 6 4.76 -0.26 -33.84
N ASP A 7 5.61 0.77 -33.83
CA ASP A 7 6.93 0.72 -34.50
C ASP A 7 7.87 -0.31 -33.83
N ASP A 8 7.88 -0.39 -32.51
CA ASP A 8 8.66 -1.40 -31.76
C ASP A 8 8.22 -2.82 -32.09
N LEU A 9 6.91 -3.08 -32.12
CA LEU A 9 6.38 -4.39 -32.49
C LEU A 9 6.67 -4.74 -33.95
N LEU A 10 6.49 -3.79 -34.88
CA LEU A 10 6.86 -3.98 -36.29
C LEU A 10 8.34 -4.33 -36.42
N TYR A 11 9.22 -3.61 -35.72
CA TYR A 11 10.65 -3.88 -35.72
C TYR A 11 10.97 -5.31 -35.23
N ALA A 12 10.30 -5.77 -34.19
CA ALA A 12 10.51 -7.05 -33.56
C ALA A 12 10.08 -8.23 -34.44
N VAL A 13 9.05 -8.10 -35.30
CA VAL A 13 8.42 -9.24 -35.99
C VAL A 13 8.44 -9.19 -37.48
N ARG A 14 8.48 -8.04 -38.14
CA ARG A 14 8.35 -7.91 -39.61
C ARG A 14 9.40 -8.71 -40.41
N ARG A 15 10.56 -8.98 -39.81
CA ARG A 15 11.70 -9.67 -40.40
C ARG A 15 11.62 -11.19 -40.30
N LYS A 16 10.59 -11.75 -39.69
CA LYS A 16 10.50 -13.16 -39.29
C LYS A 16 9.46 -13.92 -40.12
N VAL A 17 9.56 -13.87 -41.46
CA VAL A 17 8.57 -14.47 -42.36
C VAL A 17 8.49 -15.99 -42.18
N SER A 18 9.62 -16.69 -42.19
CA SER A 18 9.67 -18.17 -42.05
C SER A 18 9.09 -18.60 -40.69
N ALA A 19 9.47 -17.91 -39.62
CA ALA A 19 8.98 -18.23 -38.28
C ALA A 19 7.47 -18.01 -38.13
N TYR A 20 6.89 -16.97 -38.76
CA TYR A 20 5.45 -16.75 -38.78
C TYR A 20 4.72 -17.87 -39.53
N ILE A 21 5.23 -18.28 -40.71
CA ILE A 21 4.64 -19.35 -41.55
C ILE A 21 4.65 -20.68 -40.79
N GLU A 22 5.78 -21.05 -40.16
CA GLU A 22 5.91 -22.26 -39.34
C GLU A 22 4.95 -22.22 -38.13
N SER A 23 4.91 -21.11 -37.39
CA SER A 23 4.04 -20.94 -36.22
C SER A 23 2.53 -20.92 -36.59
N SER A 24 2.22 -20.62 -37.86
CA SER A 24 0.85 -20.63 -38.37
C SER A 24 0.44 -22.04 -38.92
N GLY A 25 1.33 -23.02 -38.82
CA GLY A 25 1.09 -24.38 -39.32
C GLY A 25 1.03 -24.48 -40.85
N LEU A 26 1.58 -23.48 -41.55
CA LEU A 26 1.60 -23.45 -43.00
C LEU A 26 2.84 -24.19 -43.54
N PRO A 27 2.74 -24.82 -44.73
CA PRO A 27 3.86 -25.56 -45.30
C PRO A 27 5.03 -24.62 -45.65
N LEU A 28 6.21 -24.97 -45.17
CA LEU A 28 7.48 -24.32 -45.49
C LEU A 28 8.53 -25.39 -45.82
N ASN A 29 9.00 -25.39 -47.06
CA ASN A 29 10.02 -26.32 -47.54
C ASN A 29 11.35 -25.61 -47.65
N ARG A 30 12.30 -25.91 -46.76
CA ARG A 30 13.63 -25.32 -46.78
C ARG A 30 14.44 -25.89 -47.96
N THR A 31 14.99 -25.01 -48.78
CA THR A 31 15.88 -25.35 -49.91
C THR A 31 17.35 -25.06 -49.58
N ALA A 32 18.29 -25.46 -50.43
CA ALA A 32 19.70 -25.16 -50.22
C ALA A 32 19.96 -23.63 -50.32
N GLY A 33 20.80 -23.07 -49.46
CA GLY A 33 21.26 -21.68 -49.57
C GLY A 33 20.45 -20.60 -48.84
N HIS A 34 19.77 -20.89 -47.73
CA HIS A 34 18.99 -19.98 -46.92
C HIS A 34 17.69 -19.48 -47.59
N GLU A 35 17.14 -20.22 -48.54
CA GLU A 35 15.83 -19.97 -49.12
C GLU A 35 14.81 -21.01 -48.64
N ALA A 36 13.55 -20.67 -48.68
CA ALA A 36 12.45 -21.58 -48.40
C ALA A 36 11.31 -21.37 -49.41
N GLU A 37 10.74 -22.48 -49.88
CA GLU A 37 9.52 -22.45 -50.69
C GLU A 37 8.29 -22.47 -49.77
N VAL A 38 7.34 -21.61 -50.06
CA VAL A 38 6.09 -21.42 -49.30
C VAL A 38 4.92 -21.29 -50.27
N VAL A 39 3.71 -21.46 -49.78
CA VAL A 39 2.50 -21.14 -50.53
C VAL A 39 2.29 -19.62 -50.53
N CYS A 40 2.13 -19.04 -51.71
CA CYS A 40 1.78 -17.63 -51.83
C CYS A 40 0.40 -17.36 -51.20
N PRO A 41 0.30 -16.51 -50.24
CA PRO A 41 -0.98 -16.25 -49.54
C PRO A 41 -1.97 -15.49 -50.40
N HIS A 42 -1.55 -14.91 -51.53
CA HIS A 42 -2.38 -14.18 -52.45
C HIS A 42 -2.96 -15.08 -53.57
N CYS A 43 -2.11 -15.88 -54.27
CA CYS A 43 -2.57 -16.63 -55.41
C CYS A 43 -2.50 -18.17 -55.26
N GLY A 44 -2.02 -18.68 -54.14
CA GLY A 44 -1.90 -20.12 -53.86
C GLY A 44 -0.75 -20.85 -54.59
N GLN A 45 0.02 -20.14 -55.43
CA GLN A 45 1.18 -20.74 -56.15
C GLN A 45 2.45 -20.69 -55.26
N THR A 46 3.52 -21.34 -55.71
CA THR A 46 4.79 -21.33 -55.00
C THR A 46 5.40 -19.93 -54.96
N ALA A 47 5.77 -19.48 -53.76
CA ALA A 47 6.55 -18.28 -53.50
C ALA A 47 7.85 -18.66 -52.79
N VAL A 48 8.86 -17.78 -52.84
CA VAL A 48 10.16 -18.01 -52.23
C VAL A 48 10.39 -17.00 -51.13
N VAL A 49 10.78 -17.48 -49.95
CA VAL A 49 11.31 -16.66 -48.85
C VAL A 49 12.81 -16.63 -48.93
N SER A 50 13.39 -15.44 -49.05
CA SER A 50 14.83 -15.24 -49.16
C SER A 50 15.34 -14.36 -48.04
N ARG A 51 16.61 -14.54 -47.61
CA ARG A 51 17.28 -13.66 -46.63
C ARG A 51 18.10 -12.60 -47.33
N ILE A 52 17.85 -11.34 -47.05
CA ILE A 52 18.65 -10.22 -47.55
C ILE A 52 19.81 -9.98 -46.59
N ARG A 53 21.06 -10.03 -47.13
CA ARG A 53 22.29 -9.92 -46.33
C ARG A 53 22.65 -8.49 -45.86
N LEU A 54 21.83 -7.48 -46.10
CA LEU A 54 22.27 -6.08 -45.95
C LEU A 54 22.26 -5.53 -44.52
N GLU A 55 21.47 -6.04 -43.62
CA GLU A 55 21.53 -5.75 -42.18
C GLU A 55 20.73 -6.83 -41.44
N GLU A 56 21.34 -7.57 -40.50
CA GLU A 56 20.73 -8.46 -39.53
C GLU A 56 19.50 -9.28 -39.99
N HIS A 57 19.71 -10.29 -40.87
CA HIS A 57 18.75 -11.38 -41.09
C HIS A 57 17.32 -10.99 -41.48
N PHE A 58 17.13 -10.02 -42.36
CA PHE A 58 15.82 -9.65 -42.87
C PHE A 58 15.29 -10.71 -43.84
N GLU A 59 14.16 -11.36 -43.51
CA GLU A 59 13.45 -12.29 -44.41
C GLU A 59 12.39 -11.56 -45.21
N PHE A 60 12.26 -11.91 -46.47
CA PHE A 60 11.35 -11.32 -47.42
C PHE A 60 10.83 -12.42 -48.37
N TRP A 61 9.53 -12.40 -48.62
CA TRP A 61 8.93 -13.35 -49.54
C TRP A 61 8.54 -12.72 -50.87
N LYS A 62 8.62 -13.49 -51.95
CA LYS A 62 8.24 -13.07 -53.29
C LYS A 62 7.61 -14.21 -54.06
N CYS A 63 6.46 -13.96 -54.68
CA CYS A 63 5.83 -14.89 -55.64
C CYS A 63 6.12 -14.46 -57.07
N GLN A 64 6.66 -15.38 -57.84
CA GLN A 64 6.95 -15.13 -59.27
C GLN A 64 5.69 -15.16 -60.13
N SER A 65 4.65 -15.91 -59.72
CA SER A 65 3.41 -16.07 -60.49
C SER A 65 2.54 -14.85 -60.50
N CYS A 66 2.35 -14.18 -59.33
CA CYS A 66 1.51 -13.00 -59.21
C CYS A 66 2.29 -11.71 -58.89
N ASN A 67 3.62 -11.80 -58.82
CA ASN A 67 4.54 -10.69 -58.50
C ASN A 67 4.26 -9.98 -57.15
N THR A 68 3.51 -10.63 -56.26
CA THR A 68 3.26 -10.10 -54.90
C THR A 68 4.45 -10.45 -54.02
N GLN A 69 4.82 -9.51 -53.12
CA GLN A 69 5.97 -9.64 -52.25
C GLN A 69 5.80 -8.84 -50.95
N GLY A 70 6.59 -9.15 -49.93
CA GLY A 70 6.57 -8.41 -48.68
C GLY A 70 7.31 -9.08 -47.52
N ASP A 71 7.14 -8.47 -46.33
CA ASP A 71 7.62 -8.96 -45.05
C ASP A 71 6.57 -9.86 -44.33
N ALA A 72 6.79 -10.23 -43.08
CA ALA A 72 5.87 -11.08 -42.33
C ALA A 72 4.48 -10.47 -42.18
N ILE A 73 4.39 -9.15 -41.98
CA ILE A 73 3.11 -8.44 -41.85
C ILE A 73 2.34 -8.50 -43.15
N ARG A 74 2.97 -8.22 -44.25
CA ARG A 74 2.33 -8.30 -45.58
C ARG A 74 1.87 -9.72 -45.92
N TYR A 75 2.64 -10.74 -45.52
CA TYR A 75 2.23 -12.15 -45.65
C TYR A 75 0.97 -12.43 -44.82
N ALA A 76 0.94 -11.96 -43.55
CA ALA A 76 -0.19 -12.13 -42.65
C ALA A 76 -1.44 -11.43 -43.19
N MET A 77 -1.33 -10.20 -43.73
CA MET A 77 -2.46 -9.49 -44.35
C MET A 77 -3.15 -10.31 -45.44
N TYR A 78 -2.39 -10.89 -46.35
CA TYR A 78 -2.95 -11.75 -47.39
C TYR A 78 -3.47 -13.09 -46.85
N HIS A 79 -2.79 -13.69 -45.88
CA HIS A 79 -3.19 -14.94 -45.26
C HIS A 79 -4.52 -14.79 -44.50
N LEU A 80 -4.67 -13.73 -43.76
CA LEU A 80 -5.88 -13.39 -42.96
C LEU A 80 -6.97 -12.72 -43.81
N ARG A 81 -6.66 -12.37 -45.09
CA ARG A 81 -7.55 -11.62 -45.98
C ARG A 81 -8.02 -10.31 -45.35
N THR A 82 -7.12 -9.55 -44.76
CA THR A 82 -7.39 -8.24 -44.12
C THR A 82 -6.55 -7.15 -44.77
N ASP A 83 -7.12 -5.98 -44.89
CA ASP A 83 -6.40 -4.76 -45.29
C ASP A 83 -5.90 -3.96 -44.06
N ASP A 84 -6.26 -4.42 -42.86
CA ASP A 84 -5.85 -3.79 -41.60
C ASP A 84 -4.49 -4.33 -41.15
N GLU A 85 -3.47 -3.47 -41.24
CA GLU A 85 -2.09 -3.77 -40.85
C GLU A 85 -1.97 -4.08 -39.35
N GLU A 86 -2.78 -3.43 -38.50
CA GLU A 86 -2.74 -3.63 -37.04
C GLU A 86 -3.24 -5.03 -36.67
N THR A 87 -4.32 -5.50 -37.30
CA THR A 87 -4.83 -6.87 -37.15
C THR A 87 -3.77 -7.89 -37.57
N ALA A 88 -3.06 -7.66 -38.69
CA ALA A 88 -2.00 -8.55 -39.17
C ALA A 88 -0.80 -8.54 -38.20
N LEU A 89 -0.39 -7.38 -37.72
CA LEU A 89 0.69 -7.23 -36.72
C LEU A 89 0.38 -7.99 -35.43
N LEU A 90 -0.82 -7.84 -34.89
CA LEU A 90 -1.24 -8.55 -33.67
C LEU A 90 -1.25 -10.06 -33.83
N ASP A 91 -1.66 -10.56 -35.01
CA ASP A 91 -1.60 -12.01 -35.30
C ASP A 91 -0.14 -12.53 -35.40
N VAL A 92 0.72 -11.78 -36.08
CA VAL A 92 2.16 -12.14 -36.18
C VAL A 92 2.80 -12.11 -34.77
N CYS A 93 2.55 -11.10 -33.95
CA CYS A 93 3.04 -11.05 -32.59
C CYS A 93 2.59 -12.25 -31.77
N ARG A 94 1.30 -12.59 -31.82
CA ARG A 94 0.71 -13.74 -31.12
C ARG A 94 1.39 -15.06 -31.55
N LYS A 95 1.54 -15.28 -32.84
CA LYS A 95 2.14 -16.48 -33.39
C LYS A 95 3.62 -16.63 -33.04
N LEU A 96 4.34 -15.51 -32.95
CA LEU A 96 5.75 -15.48 -32.59
C LEU A 96 6.02 -15.37 -31.10
N GLY A 97 4.98 -15.34 -30.25
CA GLY A 97 5.13 -15.18 -28.79
C GLY A 97 5.69 -13.82 -28.36
N VAL A 98 5.51 -12.79 -29.22
CA VAL A 98 5.89 -11.41 -28.87
C VAL A 98 4.77 -10.78 -28.06
N SER A 99 5.08 -10.31 -26.84
CA SER A 99 4.11 -9.65 -25.97
C SER A 99 3.62 -8.35 -26.59
N VAL A 100 2.31 -8.23 -26.75
CA VAL A 100 1.65 -6.97 -27.12
C VAL A 100 1.19 -6.31 -25.84
N PRO A 101 1.54 -5.03 -25.58
CA PRO A 101 1.04 -4.30 -24.42
C PRO A 101 -0.49 -4.32 -24.40
N SER A 102 -1.08 -4.89 -23.38
CA SER A 102 -2.53 -4.96 -23.22
C SER A 102 -2.92 -4.78 -21.76
N LEU A 103 -4.08 -4.20 -21.50
CA LEU A 103 -4.63 -4.14 -20.15
C LEU A 103 -5.02 -5.55 -19.71
N THR A 104 -4.53 -5.95 -18.53
CA THR A 104 -5.05 -7.14 -17.85
C THR A 104 -6.38 -6.78 -17.22
N THR A 105 -7.47 -7.32 -17.74
CA THR A 105 -8.82 -7.01 -17.26
C THR A 105 -9.50 -8.25 -16.71
N ILE A 106 -10.38 -8.03 -15.75
CA ILE A 106 -11.30 -9.03 -15.20
C ILE A 106 -12.69 -8.39 -15.07
N THR A 107 -13.75 -9.10 -15.43
CA THR A 107 -15.11 -8.61 -15.23
C THR A 107 -15.52 -8.68 -13.77
N ALA A 108 -16.45 -7.82 -13.34
CA ALA A 108 -16.98 -7.85 -11.97
C ALA A 108 -17.56 -9.24 -11.62
N LYS A 109 -18.22 -9.89 -12.57
CA LYS A 109 -18.77 -11.24 -12.38
C LYS A 109 -17.69 -12.30 -12.14
N GLU A 110 -16.61 -12.26 -12.90
CA GLU A 110 -15.48 -13.17 -12.71
C GLU A 110 -14.76 -12.89 -11.39
N LEU A 111 -14.57 -11.60 -11.05
CA LEU A 111 -13.95 -11.18 -9.80
C LEU A 111 -14.73 -11.66 -8.57
N MET A 112 -16.07 -11.55 -8.59
CA MET A 112 -16.94 -12.03 -7.50
C MET A 112 -16.89 -13.54 -7.29
N ASN A 113 -16.60 -14.31 -8.35
CA ASN A 113 -16.49 -15.77 -8.29
C ASN A 113 -15.06 -16.27 -8.05
N LYS A 114 -14.08 -15.35 -8.01
CA LYS A 114 -12.68 -15.72 -7.81
C LYS A 114 -12.38 -15.84 -6.32
N GLU A 115 -11.90 -17.00 -5.92
CA GLU A 115 -11.42 -17.22 -4.56
C GLU A 115 -10.00 -16.62 -4.42
N PHE A 116 -9.82 -15.81 -3.39
CA PHE A 116 -8.53 -15.28 -2.99
C PHE A 116 -8.13 -15.88 -1.64
N PRO A 117 -6.83 -16.14 -1.42
CA PRO A 117 -6.38 -16.49 -0.08
C PRO A 117 -6.68 -15.33 0.89
N PRO A 118 -6.92 -15.63 2.18
CA PRO A 118 -7.13 -14.60 3.18
C PRO A 118 -5.91 -13.67 3.26
N LEU A 119 -6.15 -12.41 3.68
CA LEU A 119 -5.08 -11.45 3.92
C LEU A 119 -4.11 -12.00 4.97
N ILE A 120 -2.82 -12.01 4.63
CA ILE A 120 -1.77 -12.41 5.57
C ILE A 120 -1.46 -11.22 6.45
N GLU A 121 -1.81 -11.31 7.74
CA GLU A 121 -1.48 -10.28 8.73
C GLU A 121 -0.18 -10.66 9.43
N LEU A 122 0.88 -9.91 9.18
CA LEU A 122 2.18 -10.09 9.84
C LEU A 122 2.11 -9.67 11.31
N ILE A 123 1.34 -8.62 11.59
CA ILE A 123 0.90 -8.21 12.93
C ILE A 123 -0.61 -7.98 12.84
N GLU A 124 -1.37 -8.68 13.66
CA GLU A 124 -2.84 -8.66 13.68
C GLU A 124 -3.40 -7.23 13.75
N GLY A 125 -4.22 -6.87 12.74
CA GLY A 125 -4.85 -5.55 12.65
C GLY A 125 -3.88 -4.36 12.55
N MET A 126 -2.62 -4.58 12.10
CA MET A 126 -1.62 -3.52 12.06
C MET A 126 -0.71 -3.57 10.84
N LEU A 127 -0.26 -4.73 10.41
CA LEU A 127 0.73 -4.88 9.34
C LEU A 127 0.44 -6.09 8.46
N ALA A 128 0.30 -5.86 7.16
CA ALA A 128 0.19 -6.87 6.11
C ALA A 128 1.27 -6.61 5.04
N PRO A 129 1.49 -7.51 4.06
CA PRO A 129 2.32 -7.20 2.90
C PRO A 129 1.84 -5.94 2.19
N GLY A 130 2.77 -5.01 1.91
CA GLY A 130 2.48 -3.71 1.33
C GLY A 130 3.55 -2.68 1.67
N LEU A 131 3.36 -1.44 1.23
CA LEU A 131 4.26 -0.32 1.47
C LEU A 131 3.76 0.55 2.62
N TYR A 132 4.57 0.72 3.65
CA TYR A 132 4.25 1.52 4.84
C TYR A 132 5.27 2.62 5.10
N ILE A 133 4.80 3.75 5.63
CA ILE A 133 5.65 4.84 6.08
C ILE A 133 5.55 4.94 7.59
N LEU A 134 6.70 4.87 8.30
CA LEU A 134 6.78 5.28 9.69
C LEU A 134 7.39 6.68 9.78
N ALA A 135 6.57 7.66 10.08
CA ALA A 135 6.97 9.05 10.17
C ALA A 135 7.02 9.58 11.60
N GLY A 136 7.73 10.67 11.80
CA GLY A 136 7.79 11.38 13.08
C GLY A 136 9.02 12.28 13.20
N ALA A 137 9.03 13.19 14.16
CA ALA A 137 10.11 14.14 14.38
C ALA A 137 11.45 13.42 14.66
N PRO A 138 12.60 14.04 14.39
CA PRO A 138 13.91 13.47 14.74
C PRO A 138 14.03 13.17 16.24
N LYS A 139 14.66 12.04 16.57
CA LYS A 139 15.02 11.65 17.96
C LYS A 139 13.84 11.40 18.91
N ILE A 140 12.65 11.02 18.38
CA ILE A 140 11.48 10.67 19.23
C ILE A 140 11.36 9.17 19.50
N GLY A 141 12.25 8.32 18.97
CA GLY A 141 12.23 6.89 19.25
C GLY A 141 11.75 6.00 18.09
N LYS A 142 11.64 6.52 16.83
CA LYS A 142 11.25 5.72 15.66
C LYS A 142 12.13 4.48 15.45
N SER A 143 13.46 4.64 15.47
CA SER A 143 14.39 3.50 15.28
C SER A 143 14.30 2.46 16.39
N TRP A 144 13.89 2.84 17.61
CA TRP A 144 13.57 1.89 18.67
C TRP A 144 12.26 1.12 18.37
N LEU A 145 11.25 1.83 17.87
CA LEU A 145 9.98 1.23 17.49
C LEU A 145 10.13 0.22 16.35
N VAL A 146 10.83 0.58 15.26
CA VAL A 146 11.02 -0.37 14.14
C VAL A 146 11.93 -1.55 14.51
N LEU A 147 12.90 -1.34 15.39
CA LEU A 147 13.73 -2.43 15.89
C LEU A 147 12.92 -3.38 16.79
N GLN A 148 12.02 -2.86 17.61
CA GLN A 148 11.08 -3.64 18.40
C GLN A 148 10.13 -4.43 17.50
N ILE A 149 9.54 -3.81 16.48
CA ILE A 149 8.69 -4.48 15.47
C ILE A 149 9.47 -5.62 14.79
N ALA A 150 10.71 -5.34 14.34
CA ALA A 150 11.58 -6.34 13.72
C ALA A 150 11.84 -7.53 14.65
N HIS A 151 12.12 -7.26 15.92
CA HIS A 151 12.34 -8.30 16.92
C HIS A 151 11.08 -9.16 17.13
N HIS A 152 9.92 -8.56 17.33
CA HIS A 152 8.67 -9.29 17.52
C HIS A 152 8.31 -10.16 16.30
N ILE A 153 8.44 -9.64 15.08
CA ILE A 153 8.21 -10.41 13.86
C ILE A 153 9.21 -11.56 13.74
N SER A 154 10.48 -11.32 14.03
CA SER A 154 11.51 -12.35 13.88
C SER A 154 11.42 -13.48 14.92
N THR A 155 10.79 -13.22 16.05
CA THR A 155 10.61 -14.19 17.14
C THR A 155 9.20 -14.79 17.19
N GLY A 156 8.22 -14.16 16.55
CA GLY A 156 6.79 -14.51 16.68
C GLY A 156 6.19 -14.11 18.04
N ALA A 157 6.91 -13.32 18.84
CA ALA A 157 6.39 -12.84 20.13
C ALA A 157 5.27 -11.80 19.91
N PRO A 158 4.17 -11.86 20.67
CA PRO A 158 3.07 -10.89 20.54
C PRO A 158 3.55 -9.45 20.75
N LEU A 159 3.08 -8.51 19.93
CA LEU A 159 3.31 -7.08 20.06
C LEU A 159 2.02 -6.40 20.53
N TRP A 160 2.04 -5.73 21.70
CA TRP A 160 0.88 -4.99 22.23
C TRP A 160 -0.41 -5.83 22.27
N ASN A 161 -0.31 -7.07 22.77
CA ASN A 161 -1.37 -8.08 22.80
C ASN A 161 -1.90 -8.53 21.43
N ARG A 162 -1.27 -8.11 20.32
CA ARG A 162 -1.59 -8.56 18.97
C ARG A 162 -0.78 -9.79 18.61
N LYS A 163 -1.39 -10.72 17.88
CA LYS A 163 -0.68 -11.87 17.34
C LYS A 163 0.32 -11.42 16.28
N VAL A 164 1.48 -12.06 16.25
CA VAL A 164 2.55 -11.77 15.29
C VAL A 164 2.92 -13.07 14.59
N MET A 165 2.93 -13.05 13.26
CA MET A 165 3.45 -14.17 12.47
C MET A 165 4.97 -14.08 12.43
N GLN A 166 5.63 -15.23 12.75
CA GLN A 166 7.09 -15.30 12.73
C GLN A 166 7.62 -15.36 11.30
N HIS A 167 8.48 -14.40 10.97
CA HIS A 167 9.17 -14.31 9.67
C HIS A 167 10.56 -13.71 9.80
N GLU A 168 11.39 -13.91 8.77
CA GLU A 168 12.68 -13.24 8.66
C GLU A 168 12.50 -11.76 8.31
N VAL A 169 13.37 -10.92 8.86
CA VAL A 169 13.36 -9.46 8.68
C VAL A 169 14.71 -9.00 8.13
N LEU A 170 14.69 -8.19 7.07
CA LEU A 170 15.84 -7.40 6.62
C LEU A 170 15.70 -5.98 7.15
N TYR A 171 16.71 -5.51 7.91
CA TYR A 171 16.74 -4.16 8.44
C TYR A 171 17.94 -3.38 7.89
N LEU A 172 17.68 -2.45 6.97
CA LEU A 172 18.67 -1.51 6.47
C LEU A 172 18.74 -0.31 7.42
N SER A 173 19.70 -0.34 8.34
CA SER A 173 19.92 0.71 9.35
C SER A 173 21.04 1.65 8.87
N LEU A 174 20.69 2.58 7.98
CA LEU A 174 21.64 3.37 7.19
C LEU A 174 22.17 4.64 7.90
N GLU A 175 21.70 4.89 9.12
CA GLU A 175 22.17 6.00 9.95
C GLU A 175 22.91 5.53 11.21
N ASP A 176 22.90 4.24 11.49
CA ASP A 176 23.49 3.66 12.69
C ASP A 176 24.71 2.79 12.37
N THR A 177 25.63 2.72 13.31
CA THR A 177 26.75 1.77 13.26
C THR A 177 26.33 0.40 13.81
N LEU A 178 26.98 -0.68 13.36
CA LEU A 178 26.76 -2.04 13.90
C LEU A 178 26.89 -2.08 15.43
N GLN A 179 27.83 -1.34 16.01
CA GLN A 179 27.99 -1.24 17.46
C GLN A 179 26.77 -0.64 18.16
N ARG A 180 26.13 0.39 17.55
CA ARG A 180 24.92 1.01 18.11
C ARG A 180 23.72 0.06 17.98
N ILE A 181 23.59 -0.62 16.85
CA ILE A 181 22.56 -1.66 16.63
C ILE A 181 22.70 -2.76 17.66
N GLN A 182 23.92 -3.29 17.86
CA GLN A 182 24.17 -4.33 18.87
C GLN A 182 23.77 -3.89 20.28
N ARG A 183 24.14 -2.65 20.67
CA ARG A 183 23.76 -2.12 21.99
C ARG A 183 22.24 -2.06 22.14
N ARG A 184 21.51 -1.57 21.11
CA ARG A 184 20.05 -1.52 21.14
C ARG A 184 19.42 -2.91 21.19
N LEU A 185 19.92 -3.86 20.41
CA LEU A 185 19.44 -5.25 20.45
C LEU A 185 19.60 -5.85 21.85
N ARG A 186 20.74 -5.65 22.51
CA ARG A 186 20.95 -6.12 23.88
C ARG A 186 19.99 -5.51 24.89
N THR A 187 19.48 -4.30 24.62
CA THR A 187 18.51 -3.63 25.46
C THR A 187 17.08 -4.15 25.24
N ILE A 188 16.72 -4.46 23.98
CA ILE A 188 15.37 -4.93 23.61
C ILE A 188 15.23 -6.45 23.81
N CYS A 189 16.24 -7.21 23.39
CA CYS A 189 16.19 -8.66 23.38
C CYS A 189 16.56 -9.21 24.75
N ASP A 190 15.62 -9.87 25.41
CA ASP A 190 15.84 -10.62 26.65
C ASP A 190 16.51 -11.98 26.35
N GLY A 191 17.70 -11.91 25.71
CA GLY A 191 18.50 -13.10 25.35
C GLY A 191 17.99 -13.89 24.13
N LYS A 192 16.85 -13.58 23.56
CA LYS A 192 16.29 -14.23 22.36
C LYS A 192 16.55 -13.38 21.13
N THR A 193 17.51 -13.79 20.30
CA THR A 193 17.71 -13.18 18.98
C THR A 193 16.85 -13.93 17.97
N GLY A 194 15.96 -13.20 17.28
CA GLY A 194 15.21 -13.73 16.13
C GLY A 194 16.04 -13.62 14.83
N HIS A 195 15.42 -13.97 13.71
CA HIS A 195 16.02 -13.88 12.37
C HIS A 195 15.92 -12.46 11.81
N VAL A 196 16.72 -11.51 12.34
CA VAL A 196 16.88 -10.17 11.79
C VAL A 196 18.26 -10.03 11.16
N THR A 197 18.30 -9.75 9.87
CA THR A 197 19.52 -9.45 9.12
C THR A 197 19.68 -7.93 9.01
N PHE A 198 20.88 -7.42 9.28
CA PHE A 198 21.17 -5.99 9.25
C PHE A 198 22.11 -5.64 8.09
N ALA A 199 21.81 -4.51 7.41
CA ALA A 199 22.73 -3.83 6.52
C ALA A 199 22.87 -2.36 6.99
N THR A 200 24.10 -1.82 6.96
CA THR A 200 24.39 -0.43 7.31
C THR A 200 24.76 0.42 6.12
N GLU A 201 24.82 -0.19 4.94
CA GLU A 201 25.12 0.44 3.66
C GLU A 201 24.18 -0.11 2.59
N ALA A 202 23.77 0.73 1.68
CA ALA A 202 22.99 0.39 0.48
C ALA A 202 23.23 1.45 -0.59
N ASP A 203 23.12 1.06 -1.85
CA ASP A 203 23.12 1.99 -2.98
C ASP A 203 21.86 2.87 -2.98
N MET A 204 21.80 3.87 -3.86
CA MET A 204 20.62 4.71 -4.04
C MET A 204 19.67 4.11 -5.08
N LEU A 205 18.41 4.52 -5.02
CA LEU A 205 17.43 4.22 -6.07
C LEU A 205 17.94 4.73 -7.42
N GLY A 206 17.86 3.86 -8.45
CA GLY A 206 18.39 4.13 -9.77
C GLY A 206 19.90 3.82 -9.94
N ASP A 207 20.65 3.72 -8.84
CA ASP A 207 22.11 3.50 -8.86
C ASP A 207 22.50 2.08 -8.38
N GLY A 208 21.52 1.17 -8.24
CA GLY A 208 21.81 -0.22 -7.88
C GLY A 208 20.98 -0.79 -6.73
N PHE A 209 20.31 0.04 -5.94
CA PHE A 209 19.50 -0.38 -4.78
C PHE A 209 18.50 -1.48 -5.13
N GLU A 210 17.76 -1.32 -6.22
CA GLU A 210 16.74 -2.28 -6.65
C GLU A 210 17.36 -3.65 -6.90
N LYS A 211 18.54 -3.70 -7.55
CA LYS A 211 19.26 -4.94 -7.81
C LYS A 211 19.79 -5.58 -6.54
N GLN A 212 20.28 -4.76 -5.59
CA GLN A 212 20.75 -5.27 -4.29
C GLN A 212 19.59 -5.90 -3.50
N LEU A 213 18.44 -5.20 -3.42
CA LEU A 213 17.29 -5.68 -2.67
C LEU A 213 16.66 -6.92 -3.33
N THR A 214 16.46 -6.93 -4.65
CA THR A 214 15.91 -8.08 -5.37
C THR A 214 16.82 -9.30 -5.25
N SER A 215 18.13 -9.15 -5.43
CA SER A 215 19.10 -10.25 -5.26
C SER A 215 19.08 -10.84 -3.86
N TYR A 216 18.94 -9.99 -2.83
CA TYR A 216 18.79 -10.45 -1.46
C TYR A 216 17.50 -11.24 -1.26
N LEU A 217 16.36 -10.71 -1.71
CA LEU A 217 15.04 -11.33 -1.54
C LEU A 217 14.93 -12.65 -2.33
N ASP A 218 15.51 -12.73 -3.52
CA ASP A 218 15.58 -13.96 -4.32
C ASP A 218 16.36 -15.07 -3.60
N SER A 219 17.39 -14.70 -2.84
CA SER A 219 18.21 -15.62 -2.06
C SER A 219 17.64 -15.94 -0.68
N ASN A 220 16.71 -15.11 -0.16
CA ASN A 220 16.16 -15.20 1.20
C ASN A 220 14.61 -15.12 1.17
N SER A 221 13.97 -16.14 0.61
CA SER A 221 12.50 -16.20 0.41
C SER A 221 11.68 -16.18 1.71
N GLY A 222 12.30 -16.48 2.86
CA GLY A 222 11.72 -16.37 4.20
C GLY A 222 11.53 -14.94 4.70
N THR A 223 12.22 -13.96 4.06
CA THR A 223 12.10 -12.54 4.41
C THR A 223 10.73 -12.01 3.98
N LYS A 224 9.93 -11.59 4.96
CA LYS A 224 8.59 -11.01 4.72
C LYS A 224 8.48 -9.56 5.18
N VAL A 225 9.48 -9.05 5.86
CA VAL A 225 9.54 -7.64 6.26
C VAL A 225 10.87 -7.05 5.89
N VAL A 226 10.84 -5.88 5.25
CA VAL A 226 12.02 -5.06 4.95
C VAL A 226 11.82 -3.70 5.61
N ILE A 227 12.77 -3.26 6.41
CA ILE A 227 12.77 -1.96 7.08
C ILE A 227 13.91 -1.12 6.51
N ILE A 228 13.62 0.11 6.11
CA ILE A 228 14.63 1.07 5.62
C ILE A 228 14.65 2.30 6.54
N ASP A 229 15.67 2.44 7.34
CA ASP A 229 15.89 3.53 8.30
C ASP A 229 17.17 4.31 7.93
N THR A 230 17.07 5.39 7.13
CA THR A 230 15.88 6.12 6.71
C THR A 230 15.73 6.17 5.18
N LEU A 231 14.51 6.45 4.71
CA LEU A 231 14.20 6.68 3.29
C LEU A 231 15.16 7.68 2.63
N ALA A 232 15.54 8.75 3.34
CA ALA A 232 16.42 9.79 2.84
C ALA A 232 17.78 9.27 2.36
N LYS A 233 18.26 8.14 2.88
CA LYS A 233 19.56 7.55 2.54
C LYS A 233 19.55 6.77 1.21
N VAL A 234 18.42 6.23 0.82
CA VAL A 234 18.28 5.45 -0.42
C VAL A 234 17.61 6.23 -1.56
N ARG A 235 16.90 7.32 -1.24
CA ARG A 235 16.12 8.07 -2.24
C ARG A 235 16.96 8.87 -3.23
N GLY A 236 18.23 9.18 -2.91
CA GLY A 236 19.09 10.03 -3.75
C GLY A 236 18.77 11.53 -3.65
N VAL A 237 19.53 12.34 -4.39
CA VAL A 237 19.37 13.80 -4.41
C VAL A 237 18.24 14.18 -5.37
N VAL A 238 17.19 14.79 -4.82
CA VAL A 238 16.06 15.30 -5.58
C VAL A 238 16.35 16.73 -6.06
N SER A 239 16.23 16.99 -7.37
CA SER A 239 16.32 18.37 -7.88
C SER A 239 15.14 19.19 -7.35
N SER A 240 15.42 20.42 -6.92
CA SER A 240 14.45 21.31 -6.25
C SER A 240 13.24 21.71 -7.10
N SER A 241 13.27 21.47 -8.40
CA SER A 241 12.22 21.90 -9.35
C SER A 241 11.02 20.93 -9.45
N ASN A 242 11.10 19.69 -8.94
CA ASN A 242 10.04 18.70 -9.11
C ASN A 242 10.01 17.64 -7.99
N VAL A 243 9.99 18.08 -6.74
CA VAL A 243 10.05 17.21 -5.55
C VAL A 243 8.89 16.21 -5.52
N TYR A 244 7.69 16.63 -5.89
CA TYR A 244 6.49 15.76 -5.89
C TYR A 244 6.62 14.56 -6.82
N SER A 245 7.00 14.80 -8.10
CA SER A 245 7.11 13.71 -9.08
C SER A 245 8.25 12.74 -8.74
N SER A 246 9.33 13.25 -8.16
CA SER A 246 10.46 12.43 -7.70
C SER A 246 10.08 11.58 -6.48
N ASP A 247 9.32 12.13 -5.53
CA ASP A 247 8.81 11.39 -4.38
C ASP A 247 7.87 10.29 -4.81
N TYR A 248 6.93 10.61 -5.71
CA TYR A 248 5.98 9.63 -6.26
C TYR A 248 6.69 8.52 -7.03
N ALA A 249 7.69 8.84 -7.86
CA ALA A 249 8.46 7.85 -8.62
C ALA A 249 9.22 6.88 -7.69
N ALA A 250 9.90 7.42 -6.66
CA ALA A 250 10.59 6.60 -5.66
C ALA A 250 9.63 5.67 -4.91
N MET A 251 8.48 6.19 -4.47
CA MET A 251 7.48 5.39 -3.76
C MET A 251 6.86 4.32 -4.65
N SER A 252 6.68 4.59 -5.96
CA SER A 252 6.17 3.62 -6.93
C SER A 252 7.12 2.42 -7.09
N ILE A 253 8.44 2.66 -7.06
CA ILE A 253 9.44 1.57 -7.10
C ILE A 253 9.33 0.71 -5.83
N PHE A 254 9.28 1.31 -4.64
CA PHE A 254 9.12 0.57 -3.40
C PHE A 254 7.79 -0.20 -3.34
N LYS A 255 6.70 0.41 -3.82
CA LYS A 255 5.39 -0.27 -3.91
C LYS A 255 5.46 -1.48 -4.84
N HIS A 256 6.07 -1.33 -6.01
CA HIS A 256 6.26 -2.44 -6.94
C HIS A 256 7.05 -3.60 -6.31
N LEU A 257 8.15 -3.30 -5.61
CA LEU A 257 8.95 -4.32 -4.90
C LEU A 257 8.15 -5.00 -3.79
N ALA A 258 7.38 -4.23 -2.99
CA ALA A 258 6.54 -4.80 -1.93
C ALA A 258 5.49 -5.77 -2.49
N ASP A 259 4.82 -5.40 -3.59
CA ASP A 259 3.80 -6.21 -4.25
C ASP A 259 4.39 -7.45 -4.93
N GLN A 260 5.50 -7.30 -5.64
CA GLN A 260 6.20 -8.37 -6.34
C GLN A 260 6.63 -9.49 -5.39
N TYR A 261 7.25 -9.13 -4.27
CA TYR A 261 7.79 -10.08 -3.29
C TYR A 261 6.79 -10.45 -2.19
N LYS A 262 5.61 -9.80 -2.16
CA LYS A 262 4.59 -9.97 -1.13
C LYS A 262 5.18 -9.80 0.28
N ILE A 263 5.86 -8.68 0.48
CA ILE A 263 6.52 -8.29 1.73
C ILE A 263 5.91 -7.00 2.28
N ALA A 264 5.99 -6.81 3.59
CA ALA A 264 5.80 -5.49 4.19
C ALA A 264 7.12 -4.71 4.10
N LEU A 265 7.10 -3.58 3.40
CA LEU A 265 8.23 -2.68 3.27
C LEU A 265 7.96 -1.41 4.08
N ILE A 266 8.70 -1.20 5.17
CA ILE A 266 8.52 -0.08 6.10
C ILE A 266 9.61 0.95 5.87
N LEU A 267 9.23 2.16 5.44
CA LEU A 267 10.11 3.30 5.21
C LEU A 267 10.06 4.24 6.41
N VAL A 268 11.17 4.40 7.11
CA VAL A 268 11.29 5.38 8.18
C VAL A 268 11.58 6.77 7.60
N HIS A 269 10.74 7.74 7.94
CA HIS A 269 10.82 9.10 7.44
C HIS A 269 10.77 10.14 8.55
N HIS A 270 11.40 11.32 8.32
CA HIS A 270 11.36 12.44 9.24
C HIS A 270 10.27 13.44 8.85
N THR A 271 9.35 13.75 9.79
CA THR A 271 8.38 14.84 9.58
C THR A 271 9.05 16.20 9.62
N ARG A 272 8.53 17.15 8.82
CA ARG A 272 8.88 18.58 8.98
C ARG A 272 8.12 19.17 10.17
N LYS A 273 8.68 20.22 10.77
CA LYS A 273 7.97 21.05 11.75
C LYS A 273 6.94 21.91 11.02
N LEU A 274 5.74 21.39 10.83
CA LEU A 274 4.58 22.15 10.39
C LEU A 274 3.51 21.96 11.47
N ASP A 275 2.95 23.05 11.94
CA ASP A 275 1.71 23.05 12.72
C ASP A 275 0.55 22.81 11.74
N ALA A 276 0.30 21.54 11.42
CA ALA A 276 -0.84 21.14 10.61
C ALA A 276 -1.91 20.56 11.53
N GLU A 277 -3.15 20.97 11.33
CA GLU A 277 -4.31 20.44 12.06
C GLU A 277 -4.51 18.95 11.82
N ASP A 278 -4.14 18.47 10.62
CA ASP A 278 -4.17 17.05 10.27
C ASP A 278 -2.77 16.45 10.43
N THR A 279 -2.67 15.44 11.30
CA THR A 279 -1.42 14.70 11.57
C THR A 279 -0.81 14.08 10.31
N MET A 280 -1.63 13.64 9.35
CA MET A 280 -1.17 13.04 8.09
C MET A 280 -0.47 14.05 7.18
N GLN A 281 -0.84 15.33 7.22
CA GLN A 281 -0.17 16.40 6.47
C GLN A 281 1.26 16.69 6.97
N LYS A 282 1.61 16.23 8.18
CA LYS A 282 2.97 16.35 8.73
C LYS A 282 3.98 15.41 8.06
N ILE A 283 3.52 14.36 7.37
CA ILE A 283 4.37 13.48 6.58
C ILE A 283 4.82 14.23 5.34
N SER A 284 5.85 15.02 5.47
CA SER A 284 6.55 15.77 4.43
C SER A 284 5.69 16.54 3.43
N GLY A 285 6.01 17.73 3.14
CA GLY A 285 5.40 18.70 2.22
C GLY A 285 5.04 18.26 0.80
N THR A 286 4.86 16.99 0.51
CA THR A 286 4.29 16.51 -0.74
C THR A 286 3.33 15.35 -0.47
N ASN A 287 2.09 15.44 -0.96
CA ASN A 287 1.12 14.35 -1.00
C ASN A 287 1.65 13.11 -1.78
N GLY A 288 2.82 13.23 -2.42
CA GLY A 288 3.42 12.19 -3.25
C GLY A 288 3.88 10.96 -2.46
N LEU A 289 4.36 11.14 -1.22
CA LEU A 289 4.81 10.00 -0.39
C LEU A 289 3.63 9.14 0.06
N MET A 290 2.53 9.77 0.47
CA MET A 290 1.34 9.06 0.96
C MET A 290 0.53 8.39 -0.15
N GLY A 291 0.55 8.95 -1.38
CA GLY A 291 -0.30 8.49 -2.47
C GLY A 291 -0.07 7.03 -2.89
N CYS A 292 1.16 6.52 -2.76
CA CYS A 292 1.53 5.14 -3.12
C CYS A 292 1.53 4.18 -1.94
N ALA A 293 1.55 4.66 -0.70
CA ALA A 293 1.61 3.82 0.49
C ALA A 293 0.28 3.11 0.75
N ASP A 294 0.35 1.87 1.23
CA ASP A 294 -0.82 1.10 1.69
C ASP A 294 -1.19 1.48 3.12
N GLY A 295 -0.24 2.01 3.88
CA GLY A 295 -0.50 2.54 5.20
C GLY A 295 0.59 3.49 5.70
N ALA A 296 0.26 4.23 6.75
CA ALA A 296 1.18 5.11 7.45
C ALA A 296 1.02 4.98 8.96
N MET A 297 2.15 5.12 9.64
CA MET A 297 2.28 5.18 11.09
C MET A 297 2.98 6.48 11.44
N ILE A 298 2.37 7.31 12.29
CA ILE A 298 2.96 8.57 12.73
C ILE A 298 3.20 8.50 14.23
N LEU A 299 4.45 8.48 14.62
CA LEU A 299 4.85 8.55 16.01
C LEU A 299 4.96 10.02 16.42
N GLU A 300 4.17 10.42 17.39
CA GLU A 300 4.20 11.77 17.97
C GLU A 300 4.51 11.71 19.45
N LYS A 301 5.35 12.62 19.90
CA LYS A 301 5.73 12.77 21.30
C LYS A 301 5.53 14.23 21.69
N PRO A 302 4.37 14.59 22.27
CA PRO A 302 4.02 15.99 22.59
C PRO A 302 5.05 16.67 23.48
N ASN A 303 5.60 15.92 24.42
CA ASN A 303 6.70 16.36 25.27
C ASN A 303 7.88 15.38 25.19
N ARG A 304 9.01 15.85 24.66
CA ARG A 304 10.23 15.01 24.52
C ARG A 304 10.80 14.49 25.82
N ALA A 305 10.54 15.18 26.95
CA ALA A 305 11.02 14.79 28.27
C ALA A 305 10.17 13.70 28.92
N LYS A 306 8.94 13.48 28.39
CA LYS A 306 8.03 12.47 28.92
C LYS A 306 8.13 11.17 28.11
N PRO A 307 7.87 10.00 28.72
CA PRO A 307 7.91 8.70 28.00
C PRO A 307 6.69 8.46 27.11
N GLU A 308 5.63 9.22 27.23
CA GLU A 308 4.38 9.03 26.50
C GLU A 308 4.49 9.48 25.04
N ALA A 309 3.87 8.73 24.15
CA ALA A 309 3.73 9.04 22.73
C ALA A 309 2.38 8.52 22.21
N THR A 310 1.94 9.10 21.09
CA THR A 310 0.81 8.58 20.32
C THR A 310 1.33 8.03 18.99
N LEU A 311 0.89 6.83 18.64
CA LEU A 311 1.09 6.24 17.32
C LEU A 311 -0.23 6.29 16.55
N THR A 312 -0.35 7.23 15.62
CA THR A 312 -1.49 7.30 14.71
C THR A 312 -1.24 6.38 13.52
N MET A 313 -2.18 5.51 13.23
CA MET A 313 -2.12 4.54 12.14
C MET A 313 -3.27 4.75 11.18
N THR A 314 -2.99 4.68 9.89
CA THR A 314 -3.98 4.60 8.81
C THR A 314 -3.54 3.58 7.79
N SER A 315 -4.48 2.82 7.21
CA SER A 315 -4.19 1.77 6.24
C SER A 315 -5.36 1.56 5.30
N ARG A 316 -5.08 0.97 4.12
CA ARG A 316 -6.13 0.51 3.20
C ARG A 316 -6.81 -0.77 3.67
N ASP A 317 -6.12 -1.57 4.49
CA ASP A 317 -6.55 -2.92 4.89
C ASP A 317 -7.06 -2.98 6.33
N PHE A 318 -6.73 -1.99 7.17
CA PHE A 318 -7.07 -1.94 8.59
C PHE A 318 -7.78 -0.64 8.96
N GLU A 319 -8.55 -0.69 10.02
CA GLU A 319 -9.19 0.51 10.59
C GLU A 319 -8.15 1.48 11.12
N ASP A 320 -8.41 2.77 10.98
CA ASP A 320 -7.58 3.82 11.56
C ASP A 320 -7.57 3.69 13.09
N ALA A 321 -6.40 3.86 13.68
CA ALA A 321 -6.21 3.75 15.13
C ALA A 321 -5.25 4.81 15.67
N ARG A 322 -5.49 5.27 16.89
CA ARG A 322 -4.58 6.10 17.65
C ARG A 322 -4.20 5.38 18.95
N ILE A 323 -2.98 4.82 18.94
CA ILE A 323 -2.46 4.00 20.02
C ILE A 323 -1.62 4.87 20.95
N LEU A 324 -1.95 4.84 22.22
CA LEU A 324 -1.15 5.45 23.27
C LEU A 324 -0.01 4.51 23.65
N LEU A 325 1.19 5.02 23.66
CA LEU A 325 2.40 4.28 23.96
C LEU A 325 3.16 4.93 25.11
N HIS A 326 3.75 4.09 25.94
CA HIS A 326 4.70 4.48 26.99
C HIS A 326 6.08 3.86 26.66
N GLN A 327 7.13 4.68 26.65
CA GLN A 327 8.49 4.17 26.44
C GLN A 327 9.07 3.73 27.78
N ASN A 328 9.33 2.43 27.92
CA ASN A 328 9.97 1.87 29.08
C ASN A 328 11.44 2.35 29.16
N SER A 329 11.85 2.90 30.31
CA SER A 329 13.17 3.48 30.49
C SER A 329 14.31 2.45 30.46
N ASP A 330 14.04 1.21 30.86
CA ASP A 330 15.06 0.17 31.00
C ASP A 330 15.27 -0.61 29.68
N THR A 331 14.17 -0.97 29.03
CA THR A 331 14.19 -1.74 27.77
C THR A 331 14.13 -0.88 26.52
N MET A 332 13.80 0.41 26.68
CA MET A 332 13.54 1.36 25.57
C MET A 332 12.42 0.90 24.63
N CYS A 333 11.70 -0.18 24.97
CA CYS A 333 10.54 -0.64 24.22
C CYS A 333 9.35 0.29 24.41
N TRP A 334 8.52 0.36 23.40
CA TRP A 334 7.22 1.01 23.44
C TRP A 334 6.19 0.02 23.95
N GLU A 335 5.58 0.31 25.07
CA GLU A 335 4.53 -0.47 25.71
C GLU A 335 3.17 0.13 25.38
N PHE A 336 2.17 -0.74 25.19
CA PHE A 336 0.79 -0.34 24.92
C PHE A 336 0.16 0.24 26.18
N ALA A 337 -0.35 1.46 26.09
CA ALA A 337 -1.00 2.16 27.19
C ALA A 337 -2.53 2.34 26.98
N GLY A 338 -3.05 1.98 25.79
CA GLY A 338 -4.47 2.09 25.45
C GLY A 338 -4.68 2.67 24.05
N PHE A 339 -5.95 2.87 23.71
CA PHE A 339 -6.32 3.64 22.52
C PHE A 339 -6.77 5.03 22.95
N GLU A 340 -6.45 6.05 22.15
CA GLU A 340 -6.84 7.43 22.49
C GLU A 340 -8.37 7.60 22.48
N ASP A 341 -9.07 6.88 21.60
CA ASP A 341 -10.53 6.88 21.52
C ASP A 341 -11.21 6.19 22.71
N GLU A 342 -10.45 5.43 23.52
CA GLU A 342 -10.94 4.77 24.75
C GLU A 342 -10.68 5.60 26.02
N LEU A 343 -9.87 6.67 25.91
CA LEU A 343 -9.73 7.60 27.03
C LEU A 343 -11.02 8.41 27.17
N PRO A 344 -11.60 8.47 28.37
CA PRO A 344 -12.69 9.39 28.61
C PRO A 344 -12.19 10.80 28.33
N ASP A 345 -12.97 11.58 27.57
CA ASP A 345 -12.72 13.01 27.40
C ASP A 345 -12.75 13.69 28.78
N ASP A 346 -12.03 14.80 28.90
CA ASP A 346 -12.07 15.62 30.12
C ASP A 346 -13.53 15.95 30.48
N PRO A 347 -13.97 15.77 31.74
CA PRO A 347 -15.29 16.23 32.19
C PRO A 347 -15.59 17.69 31.85
N ALA A 348 -14.56 18.49 31.61
CA ALA A 348 -14.66 19.86 31.11
C ALA A 348 -14.91 19.96 29.60
N ASP A 349 -15.05 18.84 28.85
CA ASP A 349 -15.29 18.87 27.40
C ASP A 349 -16.60 19.63 27.08
N PRO A 350 -16.52 20.66 26.20
CA PRO A 350 -17.67 21.52 25.93
C PRO A 350 -18.89 20.80 25.36
N VAL A 351 -18.65 19.66 24.63
CA VAL A 351 -19.74 18.88 24.04
C VAL A 351 -20.45 18.06 25.12
N LEU A 352 -19.71 17.43 26.05
CA LEU A 352 -20.28 16.66 27.12
C LEU A 352 -21.04 17.60 28.10
N ALA A 353 -20.47 18.77 28.39
CA ALA A 353 -21.13 19.80 29.21
C ALA A 353 -22.42 20.28 28.55
N ALA A 354 -22.44 20.55 27.24
CA ALA A 354 -23.64 20.96 26.52
C ALA A 354 -24.71 19.85 26.49
N VAL A 355 -24.31 18.58 26.33
CA VAL A 355 -25.22 17.43 26.43
C VAL A 355 -25.79 17.31 27.84
N ALA A 356 -24.97 17.50 28.86
CA ALA A 356 -25.43 17.47 30.25
C ALA A 356 -26.44 18.61 30.56
N GLU A 357 -26.15 19.80 30.08
CA GLU A 357 -27.06 20.95 30.22
C GLU A 357 -28.39 20.71 29.52
N LEU A 358 -28.38 20.13 28.32
CA LEU A 358 -29.56 19.75 27.57
C LEU A 358 -30.43 18.76 28.35
N ILE A 359 -29.84 17.69 28.90
CA ILE A 359 -30.56 16.64 29.63
C ILE A 359 -31.07 17.16 30.99
N HIS A 360 -30.27 17.95 31.72
CA HIS A 360 -30.69 18.54 32.98
C HIS A 360 -31.83 19.54 32.78
N THR A 361 -31.91 20.21 31.62
CA THR A 361 -32.96 21.21 31.34
C THR A 361 -34.23 20.58 30.77
N GLN A 362 -34.12 19.58 29.91
CA GLN A 362 -35.25 19.02 29.16
C GLN A 362 -35.65 17.61 29.65
N GLY A 363 -34.89 16.97 30.51
CA GLY A 363 -35.06 15.59 30.93
C GLY A 363 -34.42 14.62 29.96
N ALA A 364 -35.16 13.62 29.44
CA ALA A 364 -34.65 12.65 28.47
C ALA A 364 -34.62 13.24 27.06
N TRP A 365 -33.66 12.80 26.24
CA TRP A 365 -33.60 13.15 24.84
C TRP A 365 -33.45 11.88 23.98
N LYS A 366 -34.18 11.82 22.83
CA LYS A 366 -34.13 10.72 21.89
C LYS A 366 -34.22 11.20 20.44
N GLY A 367 -33.24 10.80 19.60
CA GLY A 367 -33.27 11.20 18.21
C GLY A 367 -32.05 10.74 17.42
N ALA A 368 -31.95 11.21 16.15
CA ALA A 368 -30.81 10.95 15.30
C ALA A 368 -29.61 11.86 15.69
N ALA A 369 -28.39 11.40 15.45
CA ALA A 369 -27.18 12.17 15.74
C ALA A 369 -27.19 13.59 15.12
N LYS A 370 -27.76 13.75 13.92
CA LYS A 370 -27.90 15.06 13.27
C LYS A 370 -28.79 16.00 14.08
N THR A 371 -29.95 15.53 14.50
CA THR A 371 -30.91 16.32 15.28
C THR A 371 -30.31 16.72 16.62
N LEU A 372 -29.53 15.83 17.26
CA LEU A 372 -28.85 16.19 18.51
C LEU A 372 -27.85 17.34 18.30
N VAL A 373 -27.04 17.24 17.21
CA VAL A 373 -26.07 18.30 16.89
C VAL A 373 -26.80 19.64 16.62
N ASP A 374 -27.87 19.61 15.85
CA ASP A 374 -28.65 20.81 15.53
C ASP A 374 -29.17 21.49 16.82
N VAL A 375 -29.70 20.71 17.75
CA VAL A 375 -30.19 21.23 19.07
C VAL A 375 -29.05 21.80 19.91
N LEU A 376 -27.92 21.10 19.98
CA LEU A 376 -26.76 21.58 20.76
C LEU A 376 -26.16 22.86 20.18
N GLN A 377 -26.13 22.99 18.84
CA GLN A 377 -25.61 24.18 18.15
C GLN A 377 -26.59 25.36 18.19
N GLU A 378 -27.91 25.11 18.27
CA GLU A 378 -28.91 26.17 18.56
C GLU A 378 -28.70 26.77 19.95
N GLN A 379 -28.40 25.95 20.95
CA GLN A 379 -28.14 26.42 22.32
C GLN A 379 -26.75 27.06 22.45
N ASN A 380 -25.75 26.53 21.76
CA ASN A 380 -24.38 27.05 21.75
C ASN A 380 -23.82 27.15 20.33
N PRO A 381 -24.01 28.28 19.62
CA PRO A 381 -23.54 28.44 18.22
C PRO A 381 -22.02 28.35 18.02
N LYS A 382 -21.21 28.39 19.06
CA LYS A 382 -19.76 28.24 19.02
C LYS A 382 -19.31 26.79 19.19
N LEU A 383 -20.24 25.86 19.49
CA LEU A 383 -19.92 24.48 19.75
C LEU A 383 -19.50 23.76 18.44
N GLN A 384 -18.26 23.28 18.40
CA GLN A 384 -17.74 22.52 17.26
C GLN A 384 -18.02 21.03 17.43
N VAL A 385 -19.12 20.57 16.89
CA VAL A 385 -19.53 19.14 16.88
C VAL A 385 -20.25 18.80 15.59
N TRP A 386 -20.06 17.57 15.09
CA TRP A 386 -20.64 17.08 13.85
C TRP A 386 -21.39 15.76 14.05
N PRO A 387 -22.41 15.47 13.23
CA PRO A 387 -23.24 14.27 13.36
C PRO A 387 -22.48 12.94 13.27
N ASN A 388 -21.40 12.89 12.50
CA ASN A 388 -20.57 11.69 12.35
C ASN A 388 -19.65 11.42 13.55
N THR A 389 -19.35 12.44 14.35
CA THR A 389 -18.45 12.34 15.51
C THR A 389 -19.18 12.22 16.83
N ILE A 390 -20.36 12.87 16.98
CA ILE A 390 -21.06 12.91 18.26
C ILE A 390 -21.45 11.53 18.80
N SER A 391 -21.94 10.62 17.95
CA SER A 391 -22.30 9.27 18.39
C SER A 391 -21.11 8.48 18.96
N ARG A 392 -19.94 8.62 18.34
CA ARG A 392 -18.69 8.00 18.83
C ARG A 392 -18.24 8.65 20.13
N LYS A 393 -18.27 9.99 20.18
CA LYS A 393 -17.87 10.76 21.36
C LYS A 393 -18.72 10.40 22.59
N LEU A 394 -20.04 10.35 22.45
CA LEU A 394 -20.93 9.94 23.54
C LEU A 394 -20.67 8.49 23.97
N LYS A 395 -20.43 7.59 23.03
CA LYS A 395 -20.12 6.19 23.34
C LYS A 395 -18.81 6.04 24.10
N SER A 396 -17.74 6.72 23.67
CA SER A 396 -16.44 6.71 24.36
C SER A 396 -16.51 7.28 25.76
N ASN A 397 -17.44 8.22 26.02
CA ASN A 397 -17.62 8.91 27.28
C ASN A 397 -18.87 8.48 28.06
N ALA A 398 -19.44 7.32 27.74
CA ALA A 398 -20.66 6.83 28.41
C ALA A 398 -20.47 6.75 29.93
N LYS A 399 -19.29 6.30 30.38
CA LYS A 399 -18.96 6.21 31.81
C LYS A 399 -18.81 7.58 32.45
N VAL A 400 -18.23 8.57 31.78
CA VAL A 400 -18.11 9.95 32.24
C VAL A 400 -19.51 10.61 32.30
N LEU A 401 -20.37 10.37 31.30
CA LEU A 401 -21.76 10.83 31.30
C LEU A 401 -22.53 10.28 32.50
N GLU A 402 -22.35 9.00 32.81
CA GLU A 402 -23.02 8.36 33.94
C GLU A 402 -22.45 8.79 35.29
N GLU A 403 -21.13 8.69 35.50
CA GLU A 403 -20.49 8.93 36.80
C GLU A 403 -20.39 10.41 37.15
N THR A 404 -20.19 11.31 36.14
CA THR A 404 -19.97 12.75 36.40
C THR A 404 -21.24 13.57 36.21
N PHE A 405 -22.05 13.21 35.20
CA PHE A 405 -23.23 14.00 34.84
C PHE A 405 -24.55 13.30 35.14
N GLY A 406 -24.54 12.06 35.64
CA GLY A 406 -25.75 11.31 35.96
C GLY A 406 -26.63 11.02 34.72
N ILE A 407 -26.03 10.75 33.58
CA ILE A 407 -26.75 10.55 32.31
C ILE A 407 -26.41 9.18 31.74
N CYS A 408 -27.45 8.35 31.55
CA CYS A 408 -27.35 7.06 30.90
C CYS A 408 -27.47 7.21 29.38
N LEU A 409 -26.55 6.58 28.62
CA LEU A 409 -26.56 6.54 27.16
C LEU A 409 -27.05 5.20 26.64
N VAL A 410 -28.13 5.17 25.88
CA VAL A 410 -28.62 4.01 25.16
C VAL A 410 -28.55 4.26 23.66
N GLN A 411 -27.85 3.39 22.92
CA GLN A 411 -27.80 3.46 21.46
C GLN A 411 -28.58 2.29 20.86
N SER A 412 -29.57 2.59 20.03
CA SER A 412 -30.37 1.59 19.33
C SER A 412 -30.24 1.75 17.80
N ARG A 413 -30.32 0.63 17.10
CA ARG A 413 -30.36 0.61 15.63
C ARG A 413 -31.70 0.05 15.17
N THR A 414 -32.45 0.84 14.42
CA THR A 414 -33.72 0.45 13.82
C THR A 414 -33.57 0.41 12.29
N GLN A 415 -34.61 -0.04 11.59
CA GLN A 415 -34.68 0.03 10.10
C GLN A 415 -34.57 1.48 9.57
N GLN A 416 -34.83 2.48 10.40
CA GLN A 416 -34.77 3.91 10.05
C GLN A 416 -33.41 4.56 10.38
N GLY A 417 -32.46 3.83 10.96
CA GLY A 417 -31.11 4.34 11.27
C GLY A 417 -30.64 4.11 12.71
N LYS A 418 -29.55 4.78 13.09
CA LYS A 418 -29.03 4.79 14.46
C LYS A 418 -29.70 5.90 15.26
N PHE A 419 -30.21 5.57 16.42
CA PHE A 419 -30.78 6.53 17.39
C PHE A 419 -29.93 6.57 18.65
N ILE A 420 -29.83 7.79 19.22
CA ILE A 420 -29.19 8.11 20.50
C ILE A 420 -30.32 8.40 21.46
N GLU A 421 -30.27 7.81 22.64
CA GLU A 421 -31.21 8.04 23.74
C GLU A 421 -30.36 8.37 24.97
N LEU A 422 -30.66 9.51 25.60
CA LEU A 422 -29.97 10.06 26.75
C LEU A 422 -31.00 10.27 27.85
N GLU A 423 -30.81 9.66 28.99
CA GLU A 423 -31.74 9.72 30.13
C GLU A 423 -30.98 10.03 31.40
N PRO A 424 -31.56 10.83 32.32
CA PRO A 424 -30.98 11.00 33.66
C PRO A 424 -30.97 9.65 34.39
N VAL A 425 -29.87 9.36 35.06
CA VAL A 425 -29.80 8.18 35.95
C VAL A 425 -30.75 8.45 37.10
N ASN A 426 -31.90 7.76 37.16
CA ASN A 426 -32.79 7.79 38.33
C ASN A 426 -32.10 7.04 39.45
N ASP A 427 -31.78 7.73 40.53
CA ASP A 427 -31.45 7.09 41.80
C ASP A 427 -32.67 6.26 42.26
N MET A 428 -32.67 4.98 41.87
CA MET A 428 -33.58 4.02 42.48
C MET A 428 -32.99 3.58 43.82
N ALA A 429 -32.96 4.52 44.76
CA ALA A 429 -32.78 4.27 46.17
C ALA A 429 -34.02 4.83 46.89
N ASP A 430 -35.14 4.10 46.87
CA ASP A 430 -36.10 4.00 47.96
C ASP A 430 -37.26 3.06 47.54
N MET A 431 -37.04 1.79 47.63
CA MET A 431 -38.10 0.81 47.94
C MET A 431 -37.54 -0.11 49.02
N SER A 432 -37.41 0.45 50.22
CA SER A 432 -37.40 -0.35 51.44
C SER A 432 -38.85 -0.45 51.88
N ASP A 433 -39.29 -1.67 51.98
CA ASP A 433 -40.26 -2.22 52.98
C ASP A 433 -41.61 -1.48 53.14
N ASP A 434 -42.67 -2.17 52.67
CA ASP A 434 -43.79 -2.53 53.56
C ASP A 434 -44.45 -3.84 53.05
#